data_8b691a3bf00bdb63c9eead0b2275f673
#
_entry.id   8b691a3bf00bdb63c9eead0b2275f673
#
_cell.length_a   1.000
_cell.length_b   1.000
_cell.length_c   1.000
_cell.angle_alpha   90.00
_cell.angle_beta   90.00
_cell.angle_gamma   90.00
#
_symmetry.space_group_name_H-M   'P 1'
#
loop_
_entity.id
_entity.type
_entity.pdbx_description
1 polymer ?
#
loop_
_entity_poly.entity_id
_entity_poly.type
_entity_poly.pdbx_seq_one_letter_code
_entity_poly.pdbx_strand_id
1 'polypeptide(L)'
;MAAANARIGLAKSAYFPKLDITGAFGYEASTLGNLFLWSSRTFLLGPFAGTALTLPLFDGGRRAAGVQQARAQYDEQVANYRQQVLVAFREVEDNLADLRLLDDQIRAQDAAVNASRRAATLSRTQYQEGEVAYLDVIDSERSVLQSQLQANQLTGVQAVSTVNLIRALGGGWSDA
;
A
#
# COMPACT_ATOMS: atom_id res chain seq x y z
N MET A 1 4.19 -10.33 -10.40
CA MET A 1 4.00 -11.51 -11.30
C MET A 1 5.19 -11.71 -12.24
N ALA A 2 5.67 -10.73 -13.01
CA ALA A 2 6.83 -10.91 -13.91
C ALA A 2 8.09 -11.42 -13.20
N ALA A 3 8.46 -10.84 -12.05
CA ALA A 3 9.61 -11.29 -11.26
C ALA A 3 9.46 -12.73 -10.74
N ALA A 4 8.25 -13.14 -10.33
CA ALA A 4 8.01 -14.51 -9.89
C ALA A 4 8.11 -15.52 -11.07
N ASN A 5 7.64 -15.13 -12.26
CA ASN A 5 7.80 -15.93 -13.46
C ASN A 5 9.28 -16.08 -13.84
N ALA A 6 10.08 -15.01 -13.75
CA ALA A 6 11.52 -15.06 -13.99
C ALA A 6 12.24 -16.00 -13.01
N ARG A 7 11.79 -16.11 -11.75
CA ARG A 7 12.33 -17.05 -10.75
C ARG A 7 12.11 -18.51 -11.16
N ILE A 8 11.03 -18.84 -11.86
CA ILE A 8 10.83 -20.18 -12.42
C ILE A 8 11.93 -20.48 -13.47
N GLY A 9 12.24 -19.50 -14.33
CA GLY A 9 13.34 -19.60 -15.27
C GLY A 9 14.69 -19.83 -14.59
N LEU A 10 14.95 -19.06 -13.52
CA LEU A 10 16.17 -19.21 -12.71
C LEU A 10 16.24 -20.60 -12.04
N ALA A 11 15.13 -21.10 -11.47
CA ALA A 11 15.10 -22.45 -10.90
C ALA A 11 15.33 -23.54 -11.95
N LYS A 12 14.84 -23.35 -13.18
CA LYS A 12 15.09 -24.26 -14.31
C LYS A 12 16.54 -24.21 -14.79
N SER A 13 17.22 -23.06 -14.67
CA SER A 13 18.63 -22.96 -15.08
C SER A 13 19.56 -23.83 -14.24
N ALA A 14 19.14 -24.24 -13.02
CA ALA A 14 19.88 -25.18 -12.19
C ALA A 14 20.04 -26.61 -12.82
N TYR A 15 19.27 -26.92 -13.86
CA TYR A 15 19.45 -28.17 -14.61
C TYR A 15 20.56 -28.12 -15.63
N PHE A 16 21.03 -26.92 -15.99
CA PHE A 16 22.13 -26.75 -16.94
C PHE A 16 23.47 -26.69 -16.21
N PRO A 17 24.57 -27.02 -16.94
CA PRO A 17 25.92 -26.89 -16.39
C PRO A 17 26.19 -25.44 -15.95
N LYS A 18 26.81 -25.29 -14.79
CA LYS A 18 27.30 -24.00 -14.30
C LYS A 18 28.76 -23.84 -14.73
N LEU A 19 29.06 -22.78 -15.46
CA LEU A 19 30.40 -22.39 -15.82
C LEU A 19 30.91 -21.31 -14.88
N ASP A 20 31.86 -21.62 -14.04
CA ASP A 20 32.54 -20.67 -13.17
C ASP A 20 33.91 -20.32 -13.79
N ILE A 21 34.10 -19.04 -14.09
CA ILE A 21 35.36 -18.51 -14.59
C ILE A 21 35.97 -17.66 -13.49
N THR A 22 37.11 -18.10 -12.94
CA THR A 22 37.87 -17.37 -11.95
C THR A 22 39.19 -16.92 -12.53
N GLY A 23 39.56 -15.65 -12.37
CA GLY A 23 40.85 -15.11 -12.80
C GLY A 23 41.43 -14.25 -11.67
N ALA A 24 42.76 -14.32 -11.55
CA ALA A 24 43.50 -13.40 -10.68
C ALA A 24 44.47 -12.59 -11.53
N PHE A 25 44.45 -11.28 -11.36
CA PHE A 25 45.37 -10.35 -12.01
C PHE A 25 46.02 -9.49 -10.94
N GLY A 26 47.33 -9.45 -10.93
CA GLY A 26 48.05 -8.66 -9.95
C GLY A 26 49.53 -8.74 -10.04
N TYR A 27 50.19 -8.08 -9.12
CA TYR A 27 51.64 -8.18 -8.93
C TYR A 27 51.89 -8.82 -7.56
N GLU A 28 52.87 -9.72 -7.51
CA GLU A 28 53.34 -10.31 -6.29
C GLU A 28 54.77 -9.84 -6.05
N ALA A 29 55.09 -9.43 -4.81
CA ALA A 29 56.42 -9.10 -4.38
C ALA A 29 56.72 -9.84 -3.08
N SER A 30 57.91 -10.38 -2.97
CA SER A 30 58.34 -11.14 -1.79
C SER A 30 58.52 -10.29 -0.52
N THR A 31 58.62 -8.96 -0.67
CA THR A 31 58.65 -8.01 0.43
C THR A 31 57.89 -6.72 0.10
N LEU A 32 57.26 -6.09 1.10
CA LEU A 32 56.52 -4.85 0.93
C LEU A 32 57.32 -3.70 0.31
N GLY A 33 58.65 -3.65 0.60
CA GLY A 33 59.55 -2.65 0.02
C GLY A 33 59.77 -2.77 -1.47
N ASN A 34 59.61 -3.98 -2.02
CA ASN A 34 59.79 -4.27 -3.43
C ASN A 34 58.52 -4.14 -4.27
N LEU A 35 57.39 -3.84 -3.64
CA LEU A 35 56.08 -3.72 -4.31
C LEU A 35 56.07 -2.60 -5.37
N PHE A 36 56.86 -1.57 -5.20
CA PHE A 36 56.99 -0.43 -6.09
C PHE A 36 58.23 -0.49 -7.02
N LEU A 37 59.09 -1.50 -6.88
CA LEU A 37 60.27 -1.67 -7.72
C LEU A 37 59.91 -2.51 -8.94
N TRP A 38 59.97 -1.91 -10.12
CA TRP A 38 59.57 -2.55 -11.39
C TRP A 38 60.34 -3.85 -11.70
N SER A 39 61.59 -3.88 -11.33
CA SER A 39 62.52 -5.01 -11.59
C SER A 39 62.29 -6.23 -10.70
N SER A 40 61.57 -6.11 -9.60
CA SER A 40 61.34 -7.18 -8.62
C SER A 40 59.89 -7.68 -8.59
N ARG A 41 59.07 -7.23 -9.53
CA ARG A 41 57.68 -7.65 -9.64
C ARG A 41 57.57 -8.94 -10.40
N THR A 42 56.93 -9.95 -9.80
CA THR A 42 56.44 -11.09 -10.52
C THR A 42 55.03 -10.78 -11.01
N PHE A 43 54.85 -10.75 -12.31
CA PHE A 43 53.55 -10.56 -12.93
C PHE A 43 52.73 -11.84 -12.80
N LEU A 44 51.72 -11.87 -11.96
CA LEU A 44 50.74 -12.94 -11.92
C LEU A 44 49.63 -12.59 -12.91
N LEU A 45 49.80 -13.04 -14.14
CA LEU A 45 48.70 -13.30 -15.01
C LEU A 45 48.21 -14.68 -14.61
N GLY A 46 47.31 -14.73 -13.62
CA GLY A 46 46.67 -15.98 -13.23
C GLY A 46 46.02 -16.56 -14.50
N PRO A 47 46.36 -17.75 -14.92
CA PRO A 47 45.78 -18.32 -16.10
C PRO A 47 44.28 -18.40 -15.88
N PHE A 48 43.48 -18.41 -16.92
CA PHE A 48 42.10 -18.91 -16.94
C PHE A 48 42.02 -20.38 -16.42
N ALA A 49 42.93 -20.78 -15.58
CA ALA A 49 43.11 -22.10 -14.97
C ALA A 49 42.07 -22.42 -13.90
N GLY A 50 41.16 -21.49 -13.64
CA GLY A 50 40.01 -21.67 -12.74
C GLY A 50 38.69 -21.84 -13.46
N THR A 51 38.64 -22.26 -14.71
CA THR A 51 37.39 -22.59 -15.41
C THR A 51 36.89 -23.94 -14.95
N ALA A 52 35.84 -23.96 -14.15
CA ALA A 52 35.17 -25.16 -13.67
C ALA A 52 33.77 -25.28 -14.26
N LEU A 53 33.52 -26.41 -14.95
CA LEU A 53 32.19 -26.78 -15.43
C LEU A 53 31.58 -27.78 -14.43
N THR A 54 30.55 -27.37 -13.73
CA THR A 54 29.87 -28.20 -12.73
C THR A 54 28.50 -28.60 -13.22
N LEU A 55 28.24 -29.89 -13.34
CA LEU A 55 26.93 -30.45 -13.63
C LEU A 55 26.60 -31.53 -12.60
N PRO A 56 25.67 -31.29 -11.67
CA PRO A 56 25.26 -32.31 -10.74
C PRO A 56 24.39 -33.35 -11.45
N LEU A 57 24.88 -34.62 -11.51
CA LEU A 57 24.17 -35.71 -12.17
C LEU A 57 23.05 -36.29 -11.28
N PHE A 58 23.25 -36.31 -9.96
CA PHE A 58 22.28 -36.80 -8.99
C PHE A 58 22.20 -35.85 -7.79
N ASP A 59 21.00 -35.45 -7.40
CA ASP A 59 20.77 -34.50 -6.32
C ASP A 59 19.59 -34.85 -5.42
N GLY A 60 19.09 -36.10 -5.49
CA GLY A 60 17.97 -36.56 -4.69
C GLY A 60 16.67 -35.79 -4.91
N GLY A 61 16.48 -35.16 -6.09
CA GLY A 61 15.26 -34.39 -6.41
C GLY A 61 15.28 -32.93 -5.98
N ARG A 62 16.40 -32.42 -5.45
CA ARG A 62 16.50 -31.03 -4.94
C ARG A 62 16.17 -30.00 -6.03
N ARG A 63 16.62 -30.17 -7.28
CA ARG A 63 16.32 -29.26 -8.39
C ARG A 63 14.84 -29.31 -8.77
N ALA A 64 14.25 -30.51 -8.80
CA ALA A 64 12.82 -30.67 -9.06
C ALA A 64 11.97 -29.97 -8.00
N ALA A 65 12.29 -30.16 -6.71
CA ALA A 65 11.65 -29.45 -5.60
C ALA A 65 11.82 -27.93 -5.70
N GLY A 66 13.02 -27.44 -6.08
CA GLY A 66 13.25 -26.01 -6.29
C GLY A 66 12.39 -25.40 -7.40
N VAL A 67 12.20 -26.11 -8.52
CA VAL A 67 11.28 -25.64 -9.58
C VAL A 67 9.82 -25.70 -9.11
N GLN A 68 9.43 -26.73 -8.37
CA GLN A 68 8.08 -26.83 -7.81
C GLN A 68 7.81 -25.69 -6.82
N GLN A 69 8.76 -25.39 -5.95
CA GLN A 69 8.69 -24.25 -5.03
C GLN A 69 8.53 -22.92 -5.77
N ALA A 70 9.33 -22.68 -6.84
CA ALA A 70 9.23 -21.46 -7.63
C ALA A 70 7.87 -21.33 -8.33
N ARG A 71 7.27 -22.44 -8.77
CA ARG A 71 5.90 -22.45 -9.34
C ARG A 71 4.85 -22.12 -8.28
N ALA A 72 4.93 -22.74 -7.10
CA ALA A 72 4.01 -22.45 -6.01
C ALA A 72 4.07 -20.98 -5.58
N GLN A 73 5.27 -20.39 -5.55
CA GLN A 73 5.45 -18.96 -5.30
C GLN A 73 4.85 -18.08 -6.40
N TYR A 74 4.88 -18.53 -7.65
CA TYR A 74 4.21 -17.83 -8.74
C TYR A 74 2.68 -17.87 -8.56
N ASP A 75 2.12 -19.03 -8.24
CA ASP A 75 0.67 -19.20 -8.01
C ASP A 75 0.20 -18.37 -6.81
N GLU A 76 1.00 -18.29 -5.74
CA GLU A 76 0.78 -17.38 -4.61
C GLU A 76 0.70 -15.91 -5.07
N GLN A 77 1.63 -15.46 -5.91
CA GLN A 77 1.61 -14.08 -6.43
C GLN A 77 0.39 -13.81 -7.34
N VAL A 78 -0.09 -14.82 -8.07
CA VAL A 78 -1.33 -14.72 -8.86
C VAL A 78 -2.54 -14.57 -7.94
N ALA A 79 -2.61 -15.36 -6.87
CA ALA A 79 -3.69 -15.28 -5.89
C ALA A 79 -3.70 -13.92 -5.17
N ASN A 80 -2.54 -13.44 -4.74
CA ASN A 80 -2.38 -12.13 -4.11
C ASN A 80 -2.80 -10.98 -5.04
N TYR A 81 -2.45 -11.06 -6.32
CA TYR A 81 -2.90 -10.07 -7.30
C TYR A 81 -4.44 -10.06 -7.44
N ARG A 82 -5.06 -11.23 -7.56
CA ARG A 82 -6.53 -11.33 -7.63
C ARG A 82 -7.18 -10.76 -6.38
N GLN A 83 -6.65 -11.09 -5.20
CA GLN A 83 -7.14 -10.55 -3.93
C GLN A 83 -7.04 -9.03 -3.90
N GLN A 84 -5.92 -8.46 -4.35
CA GLN A 84 -5.74 -7.00 -4.38
C GLN A 84 -6.74 -6.30 -5.30
N VAL A 85 -7.05 -6.91 -6.46
CA VAL A 85 -8.06 -6.40 -7.39
C VAL A 85 -9.45 -6.41 -6.74
N LEU A 86 -9.82 -7.51 -6.06
CA LEU A 86 -11.10 -7.59 -5.35
C LEU A 86 -11.21 -6.58 -4.20
N VAL A 87 -10.11 -6.35 -3.47
CA VAL A 87 -10.05 -5.31 -2.43
C VAL A 87 -10.27 -3.93 -3.03
N ALA A 88 -9.62 -3.62 -4.14
CA ALA A 88 -9.79 -2.33 -4.81
C ALA A 88 -11.25 -2.10 -5.26
N PHE A 89 -11.88 -3.10 -5.87
CA PHE A 89 -13.30 -3.01 -6.23
C PHE A 89 -14.20 -2.79 -5.00
N ARG A 90 -13.96 -3.56 -3.94
CA ARG A 90 -14.73 -3.40 -2.70
C ARG A 90 -14.57 -1.99 -2.13
N GLU A 91 -13.35 -1.45 -2.06
CA GLU A 91 -13.12 -0.10 -1.55
C GLU A 91 -13.85 0.98 -2.36
N VAL A 92 -13.95 0.83 -3.67
CA VAL A 92 -14.71 1.75 -4.53
C VAL A 92 -16.21 1.63 -4.25
N GLU A 93 -16.75 0.41 -4.22
CA GLU A 93 -18.18 0.18 -3.97
C GLU A 93 -18.61 0.65 -2.57
N ASP A 94 -17.81 0.35 -1.54
CA ASP A 94 -18.07 0.76 -0.17
C ASP A 94 -18.12 2.32 -0.07
N ASN A 95 -17.13 3.01 -0.62
CA ASN A 95 -17.09 4.48 -0.58
C ASN A 95 -18.23 5.12 -1.42
N LEU A 96 -18.64 4.51 -2.52
CA LEU A 96 -19.80 4.99 -3.31
C LEU A 96 -21.12 4.79 -2.53
N ALA A 97 -21.28 3.66 -1.86
CA ALA A 97 -22.44 3.41 -1.02
C ALA A 97 -22.48 4.39 0.17
N ASP A 98 -21.33 4.58 0.84
CA ASP A 98 -21.20 5.54 1.95
C ASP A 98 -21.59 6.95 1.53
N LEU A 99 -21.12 7.44 0.38
CA LEU A 99 -21.43 8.78 -0.10
C LEU A 99 -22.94 8.96 -0.38
N ARG A 100 -23.62 7.94 -0.91
CA ARG A 100 -25.06 7.99 -1.13
C ARG A 100 -25.82 8.04 0.19
N LEU A 101 -25.46 7.19 1.15
CA LEU A 101 -26.10 7.15 2.46
C LEU A 101 -25.85 8.42 3.25
N LEU A 102 -24.65 8.97 3.18
CA LEU A 102 -24.27 10.22 3.83
C LEU A 102 -25.06 11.42 3.28
N ASP A 103 -25.32 11.45 1.97
CA ASP A 103 -26.15 12.49 1.36
C ASP A 103 -27.58 12.48 1.90
N ASP A 104 -28.19 11.31 2.06
CA ASP A 104 -29.50 11.16 2.67
C ASP A 104 -29.48 11.53 4.17
N GLN A 105 -28.44 11.13 4.90
CA GLN A 105 -28.28 11.48 6.31
C GLN A 105 -28.09 12.99 6.51
N ILE A 106 -27.30 13.65 5.67
CA ILE A 106 -27.10 15.10 5.73
C ILE A 106 -28.43 15.84 5.49
N ARG A 107 -29.19 15.43 4.47
CA ARG A 107 -30.52 16.01 4.22
C ARG A 107 -31.47 15.87 5.41
N ALA A 108 -31.49 14.69 6.03
CA ALA A 108 -32.30 14.46 7.22
C ALA A 108 -31.83 15.30 8.42
N GLN A 109 -30.51 15.39 8.60
CA GLN A 109 -29.93 16.19 9.69
C GLN A 109 -30.17 17.70 9.49
N ASP A 110 -30.10 18.21 8.27
CA ASP A 110 -30.44 19.61 7.95
C ASP A 110 -31.92 19.91 8.24
N ALA A 111 -32.81 18.98 7.96
CA ALA A 111 -34.21 19.09 8.34
C ALA A 111 -34.37 19.16 9.89
N ALA A 112 -33.63 18.34 10.63
CA ALA A 112 -33.60 18.37 12.11
C ALA A 112 -33.05 19.70 12.66
N VAL A 113 -31.97 20.24 12.09
CA VAL A 113 -31.42 21.55 12.43
C VAL A 113 -32.49 22.64 12.23
N ASN A 114 -33.17 22.60 11.09
CA ASN A 114 -34.22 23.58 10.80
C ASN A 114 -35.44 23.45 11.75
N ALA A 115 -35.80 22.23 12.15
CA ALA A 115 -36.87 22.00 13.13
C ALA A 115 -36.44 22.51 14.53
N SER A 116 -35.24 22.24 14.98
CA SER A 116 -34.67 22.70 16.24
C SER A 116 -34.62 24.25 16.30
N ARG A 117 -34.20 24.90 15.20
CA ARG A 117 -34.22 26.38 15.10
C ARG A 117 -35.61 26.96 15.25
N ARG A 118 -36.63 26.38 14.60
CA ARG A 118 -38.03 26.81 14.75
C ARG A 118 -38.50 26.62 16.18
N ALA A 119 -38.17 25.49 16.81
CA ALA A 119 -38.53 25.26 18.22
C ALA A 119 -37.88 26.29 19.15
N ALA A 120 -36.58 26.59 18.97
CA ALA A 120 -35.89 27.61 19.77
C ALA A 120 -36.50 29.02 19.58
N THR A 121 -36.90 29.37 18.36
CA THR A 121 -37.58 30.65 18.08
C THR A 121 -38.92 30.70 18.79
N LEU A 122 -39.71 29.63 18.73
CA LEU A 122 -41.01 29.57 19.43
C LEU A 122 -40.86 29.67 20.95
N SER A 123 -39.91 28.90 21.53
CA SER A 123 -39.61 28.95 22.97
C SER A 123 -39.21 30.34 23.42
N ARG A 124 -38.43 31.06 22.61
CA ARG A 124 -38.05 32.46 22.90
C ARG A 124 -39.24 33.40 22.87
N THR A 125 -40.18 33.25 21.92
CA THR A 125 -41.43 34.03 21.87
C THR A 125 -42.30 33.76 23.09
N GLN A 126 -42.51 32.50 23.45
CA GLN A 126 -43.28 32.08 24.62
C GLN A 126 -42.68 32.62 25.94
N TYR A 127 -41.35 32.68 26.04
CA TYR A 127 -40.69 33.31 27.18
C TYR A 127 -40.98 34.82 27.25
N GLN A 128 -40.95 35.51 26.10
CA GLN A 128 -41.28 36.94 26.05
C GLN A 128 -42.73 37.23 26.44
N GLU A 129 -43.63 36.28 26.19
CA GLU A 129 -45.04 36.35 26.57
C GLU A 129 -45.29 35.89 28.03
N GLY A 130 -44.24 35.36 28.69
CA GLY A 130 -44.31 34.91 30.08
C GLY A 130 -44.91 33.49 30.25
N GLU A 131 -45.03 32.73 29.18
CA GLU A 131 -45.64 31.38 29.18
C GLU A 131 -44.69 30.28 29.64
N VAL A 132 -43.35 30.42 29.40
CA VAL A 132 -42.34 29.44 29.73
C VAL A 132 -41.17 30.05 30.50
N ALA A 133 -40.38 29.20 31.19
CA ALA A 133 -39.20 29.63 31.93
C ALA A 133 -38.02 29.88 30.98
N TYR A 134 -37.07 30.73 31.37
CA TYR A 134 -35.85 31.00 30.61
C TYR A 134 -35.00 29.73 30.40
N LEU A 135 -35.11 28.75 31.30
CA LEU A 135 -34.45 27.44 31.17
C LEU A 135 -34.89 26.71 29.90
N ASP A 136 -36.19 26.79 29.54
CA ASP A 136 -36.73 26.16 28.34
C ASP A 136 -36.13 26.78 27.06
N VAL A 137 -35.84 28.08 27.09
CA VAL A 137 -35.11 28.74 25.97
C VAL A 137 -33.70 28.23 25.87
N ILE A 138 -32.97 28.12 26.99
CA ILE A 138 -31.59 27.60 26.99
C ILE A 138 -31.53 26.15 26.48
N ASP A 139 -32.46 25.31 26.90
CA ASP A 139 -32.49 23.90 26.48
C ASP A 139 -32.83 23.76 24.99
N SER A 140 -33.71 24.60 24.46
CA SER A 140 -34.01 24.63 23.03
C SER A 140 -32.82 25.13 22.19
N GLU A 141 -32.10 26.17 22.65
CA GLU A 141 -30.89 26.67 22.01
C GLU A 141 -29.74 25.62 22.06
N ARG A 142 -29.60 24.90 23.18
CA ARG A 142 -28.64 23.77 23.28
C ARG A 142 -28.97 22.69 22.26
N SER A 143 -30.25 22.36 22.07
CA SER A 143 -30.68 21.39 21.06
C SER A 143 -30.32 21.82 19.64
N VAL A 144 -30.41 23.13 19.33
CA VAL A 144 -29.94 23.67 18.04
C VAL A 144 -28.45 23.42 17.86
N LEU A 145 -27.63 23.76 18.87
CA LEU A 145 -26.17 23.60 18.80
C LEU A 145 -25.78 22.14 18.66
N GLN A 146 -26.46 21.22 19.35
CA GLN A 146 -26.23 19.78 19.21
C GLN A 146 -26.54 19.28 17.78
N SER A 147 -27.68 19.68 17.22
CA SER A 147 -28.08 19.34 15.86
C SER A 147 -27.09 19.89 14.82
N GLN A 148 -26.60 21.13 15.00
CA GLN A 148 -25.60 21.74 14.14
C GLN A 148 -24.25 21.02 14.22
N LEU A 149 -23.83 20.61 15.42
CA LEU A 149 -22.59 19.85 15.61
C LEU A 149 -22.65 18.53 14.83
N GLN A 150 -23.78 17.82 14.93
CA GLN A 150 -23.97 16.57 14.17
C GLN A 150 -23.97 16.80 12.65
N ALA A 151 -24.59 17.88 12.16
CA ALA A 151 -24.56 18.23 10.74
C ALA A 151 -23.13 18.48 10.25
N ASN A 152 -22.33 19.24 11.01
CA ASN A 152 -20.93 19.50 10.69
C ASN A 152 -20.07 18.22 10.71
N GLN A 153 -20.32 17.30 11.64
CA GLN A 153 -19.64 16.01 11.70
C GLN A 153 -19.94 15.17 10.46
N LEU A 154 -21.20 15.09 10.02
CA LEU A 154 -21.58 14.36 8.81
C LEU A 154 -20.91 14.94 7.56
N THR A 155 -20.86 16.28 7.43
CA THR A 155 -20.14 16.94 6.34
C THR A 155 -18.64 16.59 6.35
N GLY A 156 -18.03 16.54 7.53
CA GLY A 156 -16.65 16.11 7.68
C GLY A 156 -16.41 14.65 7.24
N VAL A 157 -17.31 13.74 7.62
CA VAL A 157 -17.27 12.33 7.20
C VAL A 157 -17.42 12.22 5.70
N GLN A 158 -18.36 12.98 5.09
CA GLN A 158 -18.55 13.00 3.63
C GLN A 158 -17.27 13.43 2.89
N ALA A 159 -16.59 14.46 3.39
CA ALA A 159 -15.33 14.91 2.80
C ALA A 159 -14.25 13.81 2.88
N VAL A 160 -14.15 13.11 4.00
CA VAL A 160 -13.21 11.97 4.16
C VAL A 160 -13.55 10.84 3.21
N SER A 161 -14.83 10.46 3.09
CA SER A 161 -15.26 9.40 2.14
C SER A 161 -14.97 9.80 0.70
N THR A 162 -15.14 11.06 0.33
CA THR A 162 -14.77 11.57 -0.99
C THR A 162 -13.27 11.40 -1.28
N VAL A 163 -12.41 11.77 -0.33
CA VAL A 163 -10.96 11.58 -0.46
C VAL A 163 -10.59 10.10 -0.56
N ASN A 164 -11.26 9.23 0.23
CA ASN A 164 -11.04 7.80 0.17
C ASN A 164 -11.45 7.21 -1.19
N LEU A 165 -12.55 7.67 -1.77
CA LEU A 165 -12.97 7.26 -3.12
C LEU A 165 -11.92 7.66 -4.18
N ILE A 166 -11.42 8.90 -4.13
CA ILE A 166 -10.37 9.38 -5.04
C ILE A 166 -9.12 8.51 -4.90
N ARG A 167 -8.73 8.17 -3.65
CA ARG A 167 -7.60 7.28 -3.38
C ARG A 167 -7.83 5.87 -3.93
N ALA A 168 -9.03 5.30 -3.73
CA ALA A 168 -9.39 3.96 -4.23
C ALA A 168 -9.37 3.89 -5.77
N LEU A 169 -9.70 4.99 -6.44
CA LEU A 169 -9.62 5.12 -7.90
C LEU A 169 -8.19 5.36 -8.42
N GLY A 170 -7.21 5.41 -7.54
CA GLY A 170 -5.81 5.56 -7.89
C GLY A 170 -5.22 6.95 -7.66
N GLY A 171 -6.00 7.93 -7.27
CA GLY A 171 -5.59 9.29 -6.88
C GLY A 171 -4.54 9.98 -7.78
N GLY A 172 -4.41 11.28 -7.66
CA GLY A 172 -3.26 11.97 -8.26
C GLY A 172 -3.30 12.06 -9.79
N TRP A 173 -4.49 12.16 -10.39
CA TRP A 173 -4.59 12.49 -11.81
C TRP A 173 -4.13 13.94 -12.02
N SER A 174 -2.83 14.08 -12.26
CA SER A 174 -2.32 15.31 -12.88
C SER A 174 -2.56 15.19 -14.38
N ASP A 175 -3.23 16.17 -14.96
CA ASP A 175 -3.26 16.34 -16.39
C ASP A 175 -1.81 16.37 -16.90
N ALA A 176 -1.42 15.33 -17.66
CA ALA A 176 -0.12 15.25 -18.35
C ALA A 176 -0.23 15.92 -19.70
#